data_4a07227c97f2ed54036b1d9b10266a03
#
_entry.id   4a07227c97f2ed54036b1d9b10266a03
#
_cell.length_a   1.000
_cell.length_b   1.000
_cell.length_c   1.000
_cell.angle_alpha   90.00
_cell.angle_beta   90.00
_cell.angle_gamma   90.00
#
_symmetry.space_group_name_H-M   'P 1'
#
loop_
_entity.id
_entity.type
_entity.pdbx_description
1 polymer ?
#
loop_
_entity_poly.entity_id
_entity_poly.type
_entity_poly.pdbx_seq_one_letter_code
_entity_poly.pdbx_strand_id
1 'polypeptide(L)'
;MKPADTVLVYQSELDYLSRCILDYPHIETGGQLFGYWTSAGVPVVLYAIGPGDKANHQPTFFNQDLDYLETVGGILVHEFGLQHIGEWHSHHQLGLAHPSGHDARTIYDNMLRHHLRWFLLCIGNCTNTASTVNAFNFVENTPRYQESQWEVLPMDSPFRRLIDRRLNGLLRRPYTTTPVLVGMKYKSTVVHGVKQQYPEGYWMNDKSNNKVLKQMLDFVQTQHVDAECNVSLDENGFIHILVKDEEGAMMTDILFPMGFPERHPLITFKTKGLCASGLGWRPFDFRLPEQSFFEYYKLHEL
;
A
#
# COMPACT_ATOMS: atom_id res chain seq x y z
N MET A 1 -10.03 12.88 -16.26
CA MET A 1 -9.02 11.79 -16.40
C MET A 1 -9.78 10.48 -16.38
N LYS A 2 -9.34 9.46 -17.11
CA LYS A 2 -10.00 8.13 -17.07
C LYS A 2 -9.53 7.42 -15.80
N PRO A 3 -10.41 6.72 -15.04
CA PRO A 3 -10.00 5.87 -13.94
C PRO A 3 -9.06 4.75 -14.40
N ALA A 4 -8.12 4.34 -13.55
CA ALA A 4 -7.26 3.19 -13.83
C ALA A 4 -8.07 1.90 -13.87
N ASP A 5 -7.67 0.98 -14.75
CA ASP A 5 -8.27 -0.34 -14.88
C ASP A 5 -7.50 -1.44 -14.12
N THR A 6 -6.52 -1.01 -13.33
CA THR A 6 -5.60 -1.87 -12.58
C THR A 6 -5.43 -1.38 -11.16
N VAL A 7 -5.27 -2.30 -10.22
CA VAL A 7 -4.87 -2.08 -8.81
C VAL A 7 -3.69 -2.98 -8.50
N LEU A 8 -2.60 -2.39 -8.01
CA LEU A 8 -1.41 -3.12 -7.58
C LEU A 8 -1.57 -3.52 -6.10
N VAL A 9 -1.30 -4.78 -5.77
CA VAL A 9 -1.48 -5.27 -4.40
C VAL A 9 -0.54 -6.43 -4.08
N TYR A 10 -0.20 -6.59 -2.81
CA TYR A 10 0.46 -7.79 -2.30
C TYR A 10 -0.54 -8.86 -1.91
N GLN A 11 -0.16 -10.13 -2.07
CA GLN A 11 -0.98 -11.27 -1.69
C GLN A 11 -1.41 -11.20 -0.23
N SER A 12 -0.51 -10.80 0.68
CA SER A 12 -0.81 -10.68 2.12
C SER A 12 -1.99 -9.76 2.41
N GLU A 13 -2.19 -8.71 1.62
CA GLU A 13 -3.28 -7.76 1.83
C GLU A 13 -4.63 -8.34 1.38
N LEU A 14 -4.64 -9.02 0.24
CA LEU A 14 -5.83 -9.75 -0.20
C LEU A 14 -6.21 -10.89 0.75
N ASP A 15 -5.20 -11.62 1.26
CA ASP A 15 -5.40 -12.67 2.24
C ASP A 15 -5.95 -12.10 3.56
N TYR A 16 -5.48 -10.93 3.96
CA TYR A 16 -6.00 -10.22 5.13
C TYR A 16 -7.48 -9.83 4.94
N LEU A 17 -7.82 -9.23 3.80
CA LEU A 17 -9.21 -8.89 3.47
C LEU A 17 -10.08 -10.15 3.47
N SER A 18 -9.63 -11.22 2.83
CA SER A 18 -10.35 -12.50 2.77
C SER A 18 -10.68 -13.03 4.18
N ARG A 19 -9.72 -13.02 5.09
CA ARG A 19 -9.91 -13.47 6.49
C ARG A 19 -10.94 -12.60 7.20
N CYS A 20 -10.83 -11.29 7.09
CA CYS A 20 -11.81 -10.37 7.70
C CYS A 20 -13.22 -10.60 7.17
N ILE A 21 -13.37 -10.82 5.86
CA ILE A 21 -14.68 -11.09 5.23
C ILE A 21 -15.27 -12.41 5.73
N LEU A 22 -14.46 -13.46 5.83
CA LEU A 22 -14.89 -14.79 6.26
C LEU A 22 -15.27 -14.86 7.76
N ASP A 23 -14.76 -13.92 8.58
CA ASP A 23 -15.17 -13.79 9.98
C ASP A 23 -16.60 -13.24 10.16
N TYR A 24 -17.14 -12.58 9.11
CA TYR A 24 -18.47 -11.96 9.14
C TYR A 24 -19.35 -12.41 7.96
N PRO A 25 -19.67 -13.73 7.85
CA PRO A 25 -20.32 -14.27 6.66
C PRO A 25 -21.77 -13.85 6.46
N HIS A 26 -22.43 -13.27 7.47
CA HIS A 26 -23.86 -12.93 7.43
C HIS A 26 -24.17 -11.45 7.65
N ILE A 27 -23.14 -10.64 7.89
CA ILE A 27 -23.27 -9.20 8.14
C ILE A 27 -22.10 -8.46 7.46
N GLU A 28 -22.28 -7.19 7.16
CA GLU A 28 -21.24 -6.38 6.57
C GLU A 28 -20.09 -6.14 7.55
N THR A 29 -18.90 -6.17 7.01
CA THR A 29 -17.65 -5.76 7.67
C THR A 29 -16.81 -4.94 6.71
N GLY A 30 -15.82 -4.23 7.22
CA GLY A 30 -15.00 -3.39 6.36
C GLY A 30 -13.77 -2.85 7.06
N GLY A 31 -13.11 -1.92 6.39
CA GLY A 31 -11.91 -1.26 6.88
C GLY A 31 -11.31 -0.35 5.84
N GLN A 32 -10.06 0.06 6.06
CA GLN A 32 -9.41 1.06 5.23
C GLN A 32 -8.18 0.51 4.52
N LEU A 33 -7.83 1.13 3.40
CA LEU A 33 -6.71 0.78 2.55
C LEU A 33 -5.67 1.89 2.56
N PHE A 34 -4.42 1.51 2.77
CA PHE A 34 -3.28 2.42 2.81
C PHE A 34 -2.24 2.03 1.77
N GLY A 35 -1.61 3.04 1.18
CA GLY A 35 -0.63 2.85 0.13
C GLY A 35 -0.36 4.15 -0.61
N TYR A 36 -0.29 4.08 -1.94
CA TYR A 36 -0.01 5.23 -2.79
C TYR A 36 -0.85 5.22 -4.06
N TRP A 37 -0.90 6.40 -4.68
CA TRP A 37 -1.36 6.57 -6.04
C TRP A 37 -0.17 6.88 -6.94
N THR A 38 -0.03 6.19 -8.06
CA THR A 38 0.94 6.59 -9.08
C THR A 38 0.48 7.90 -9.76
N SER A 39 1.37 8.55 -10.50
CA SER A 39 1.01 9.76 -11.28
C SER A 39 -0.08 9.48 -12.32
N ALA A 40 -0.16 8.25 -12.80
CA ALA A 40 -1.20 7.78 -13.72
C ALA A 40 -2.54 7.48 -13.03
N GLY A 41 -2.62 7.59 -11.70
CA GLY A 41 -3.82 7.29 -10.93
C GLY A 41 -4.06 5.79 -10.72
N VAL A 42 -3.00 4.97 -10.75
CA VAL A 42 -3.05 3.55 -10.38
C VAL A 42 -2.84 3.43 -8.88
N PRO A 43 -3.76 2.82 -8.12
CA PRO A 43 -3.58 2.60 -6.69
C PRO A 43 -2.61 1.43 -6.42
N VAL A 44 -1.77 1.60 -5.41
CA VAL A 44 -0.85 0.60 -4.88
C VAL A 44 -1.24 0.32 -3.43
N VAL A 45 -1.86 -0.82 -3.17
CA VAL A 45 -2.28 -1.23 -1.82
C VAL A 45 -1.09 -1.87 -1.11
N LEU A 46 -0.62 -1.23 -0.05
CA LEU A 46 0.53 -1.68 0.74
C LEU A 46 0.15 -2.20 2.12
N TYR A 47 -0.96 -1.72 2.66
CA TYR A 47 -1.44 -2.15 3.97
C TYR A 47 -2.95 -1.98 4.10
N ALA A 48 -3.64 -3.01 4.54
CA ALA A 48 -5.07 -2.99 4.83
C ALA A 48 -5.31 -3.16 6.33
N ILE A 49 -6.28 -2.42 6.87
CA ILE A 49 -6.78 -2.59 8.23
C ILE A 49 -8.23 -3.06 8.24
N GLY A 50 -8.58 -3.76 9.30
CA GLY A 50 -9.92 -4.29 9.53
C GLY A 50 -10.84 -3.34 10.28
N PRO A 51 -11.97 -3.85 10.79
CA PRO A 51 -13.05 -3.04 11.32
C PRO A 51 -12.74 -2.32 12.65
N GLY A 52 -11.90 -2.88 13.51
CA GLY A 52 -11.75 -2.47 14.90
C GLY A 52 -12.81 -3.10 15.81
N ASP A 53 -12.59 -3.04 17.14
CA ASP A 53 -13.43 -3.74 18.13
C ASP A 53 -14.82 -3.12 18.35
N LYS A 54 -14.89 -1.80 18.19
CA LYS A 54 -16.13 -1.04 18.38
C LYS A 54 -16.87 -0.79 17.07
N ALA A 55 -16.48 -1.47 15.99
CA ALA A 55 -17.15 -1.35 14.71
C ALA A 55 -18.61 -1.83 14.81
N ASN A 56 -19.50 -1.16 14.08
CA ASN A 56 -20.90 -1.55 14.02
C ASN A 56 -21.17 -2.33 12.73
N HIS A 57 -21.48 -3.60 12.89
CA HIS A 57 -21.77 -4.54 11.82
C HIS A 57 -23.26 -4.81 11.72
N GLN A 58 -23.86 -4.62 10.57
CA GLN A 58 -25.26 -4.90 10.29
C GLN A 58 -25.40 -5.65 8.94
N PRO A 59 -26.55 -6.26 8.63
CA PRO A 59 -26.75 -6.98 7.37
C PRO A 59 -26.62 -6.10 6.10
N THR A 60 -26.84 -4.78 6.22
CA THR A 60 -26.82 -3.83 5.08
C THR A 60 -26.09 -2.54 5.42
N PHE A 61 -25.25 -2.58 6.43
CA PHE A 61 -24.60 -1.38 6.92
C PHE A 61 -23.37 -1.72 7.75
N PHE A 62 -22.30 -0.98 7.55
CA PHE A 62 -21.07 -1.09 8.30
C PHE A 62 -20.55 0.29 8.71
N ASN A 63 -20.16 0.45 9.98
CA ASN A 63 -19.38 1.60 10.46
C ASN A 63 -18.09 1.14 11.10
N GLN A 64 -16.99 1.71 10.63
CA GLN A 64 -15.67 1.52 11.20
C GLN A 64 -15.61 2.00 12.67
N ASP A 65 -14.79 1.34 13.48
CA ASP A 65 -14.35 1.87 14.77
C ASP A 65 -13.47 3.10 14.55
N LEU A 66 -14.00 4.29 14.84
CA LEU A 66 -13.31 5.56 14.57
C LEU A 66 -12.07 5.74 15.45
N ASP A 67 -12.14 5.36 16.74
CA ASP A 67 -10.97 5.47 17.65
C ASP A 67 -9.80 4.60 17.14
N TYR A 68 -10.14 3.39 16.64
CA TYR A 68 -9.16 2.49 16.02
C TYR A 68 -8.58 3.09 14.73
N LEU A 69 -9.44 3.60 13.86
CA LEU A 69 -9.03 4.21 12.59
C LEU A 69 -8.14 5.43 12.83
N GLU A 70 -8.50 6.33 13.72
CA GLU A 70 -7.71 7.52 14.05
C GLU A 70 -6.34 7.13 14.61
N THR A 71 -6.31 6.17 15.54
CA THR A 71 -5.06 5.73 16.17
C THR A 71 -4.15 5.01 15.18
N VAL A 72 -4.65 3.96 14.55
CA VAL A 72 -3.85 3.13 13.64
C VAL A 72 -3.57 3.86 12.34
N GLY A 73 -4.57 4.51 11.74
CA GLY A 73 -4.43 5.30 10.53
C GLY A 73 -3.44 6.47 10.73
N GLY A 74 -3.49 7.14 11.88
CA GLY A 74 -2.53 8.17 12.24
C GLY A 74 -1.09 7.66 12.26
N ILE A 75 -0.84 6.49 12.85
CA ILE A 75 0.48 5.85 12.83
C ILE A 75 0.90 5.50 11.40
N LEU A 76 0.01 4.93 10.60
CA LEU A 76 0.32 4.58 9.20
C LEU A 76 0.71 5.79 8.36
N VAL A 77 0.01 6.91 8.55
CA VAL A 77 0.29 8.15 7.83
C VAL A 77 1.55 8.85 8.34
N HIS A 78 1.69 9.01 9.66
CA HIS A 78 2.74 9.86 10.21
C HIS A 78 4.07 9.14 10.41
N GLU A 79 4.06 7.86 10.79
CA GLU A 79 5.29 7.11 11.04
C GLU A 79 5.77 6.34 9.79
N PHE A 80 4.83 5.82 8.97
CA PHE A 80 5.16 5.03 7.79
C PHE A 80 4.95 5.77 6.47
N GLY A 81 4.40 6.99 6.51
CA GLY A 81 4.18 7.83 5.34
C GLY A 81 3.20 7.25 4.33
N LEU A 82 2.40 6.27 4.71
CA LEU A 82 1.38 5.71 3.84
C LEU A 82 0.22 6.70 3.69
N GLN A 83 -0.36 6.76 2.50
CA GLN A 83 -1.56 7.55 2.26
C GLN A 83 -2.79 6.67 2.49
N HIS A 84 -3.86 7.24 3.03
CA HIS A 84 -5.18 6.65 2.95
C HIS A 84 -5.62 6.72 1.48
N ILE A 85 -5.80 5.57 0.84
CA ILE A 85 -6.12 5.50 -0.60
C ILE A 85 -7.52 5.00 -0.88
N GLY A 86 -8.23 4.51 0.14
CA GLY A 86 -9.57 3.97 -0.05
C GLY A 86 -10.05 3.12 1.10
N GLU A 87 -11.18 2.48 0.88
CA GLU A 87 -11.84 1.61 1.84
C GLU A 87 -12.26 0.29 1.21
N TRP A 88 -12.61 -0.65 2.07
CA TRP A 88 -13.23 -1.89 1.66
C TRP A 88 -14.38 -2.25 2.60
N HIS A 89 -15.43 -2.86 2.05
CA HIS A 89 -16.46 -3.51 2.86
C HIS A 89 -16.99 -4.76 2.16
N SER A 90 -17.65 -5.62 2.92
CA SER A 90 -18.25 -6.83 2.40
C SER A 90 -19.75 -6.69 2.25
N HIS A 91 -20.26 -7.23 1.16
CA HIS A 91 -21.69 -7.53 1.00
C HIS A 91 -22.00 -8.98 1.44
N HIS A 92 -21.15 -9.53 2.31
CA HIS A 92 -21.22 -10.89 2.86
C HIS A 92 -21.66 -11.95 1.83
N GLN A 93 -22.73 -12.73 2.11
CA GLN A 93 -23.22 -13.79 1.21
C GLN A 93 -24.27 -13.33 0.18
N LEU A 94 -24.51 -12.02 0.03
CA LEU A 94 -25.52 -11.51 -0.91
C LEU A 94 -25.13 -11.69 -2.38
N GLY A 95 -23.85 -11.90 -2.68
CA GLY A 95 -23.37 -12.05 -4.07
C GLY A 95 -23.40 -10.74 -4.87
N LEU A 96 -23.53 -9.61 -4.22
CA LEU A 96 -23.54 -8.28 -4.84
C LEU A 96 -22.09 -7.80 -5.06
N ALA A 97 -21.58 -8.02 -6.24
CA ALA A 97 -20.16 -7.79 -6.57
C ALA A 97 -19.81 -6.31 -6.83
N HIS A 98 -20.79 -5.43 -6.97
CA HIS A 98 -20.60 -4.02 -7.30
C HIS A 98 -21.01 -3.10 -6.17
N PRO A 99 -20.44 -1.87 -6.11
CA PRO A 99 -20.93 -0.83 -5.21
C PRO A 99 -22.41 -0.56 -5.40
N SER A 100 -23.15 -0.39 -4.30
CA SER A 100 -24.53 0.08 -4.37
C SER A 100 -24.59 1.55 -4.85
N GLY A 101 -25.75 2.01 -5.25
CA GLY A 101 -25.95 3.42 -5.58
C GLY A 101 -25.73 4.35 -4.38
N HIS A 102 -25.86 3.82 -3.15
CA HIS A 102 -25.56 4.54 -1.91
C HIS A 102 -24.04 4.67 -1.72
N ASP A 103 -23.29 3.58 -1.85
CA ASP A 103 -21.83 3.57 -1.73
C ASP A 103 -21.20 4.55 -2.71
N ALA A 104 -21.57 4.46 -3.99
CA ALA A 104 -21.04 5.33 -5.02
C ALA A 104 -21.30 6.80 -4.72
N ARG A 105 -22.50 7.15 -4.27
CA ARG A 105 -22.85 8.53 -3.90
C ARG A 105 -22.04 9.01 -2.72
N THR A 106 -21.97 8.21 -1.66
CA THR A 106 -21.20 8.54 -0.45
C THR A 106 -19.73 8.81 -0.78
N ILE A 107 -19.13 7.98 -1.65
CA ILE A 107 -17.73 8.17 -2.06
C ILE A 107 -17.58 9.47 -2.86
N TYR A 108 -18.41 9.75 -3.85
CA TYR A 108 -18.30 10.99 -4.61
C TYR A 108 -18.51 12.23 -3.74
N ASP A 109 -19.46 12.20 -2.79
CA ASP A 109 -19.69 13.29 -1.84
C ASP A 109 -18.48 13.51 -0.93
N ASN A 110 -17.85 12.43 -0.46
CA ASN A 110 -16.62 12.51 0.34
C ASN A 110 -15.41 12.98 -0.48
N MET A 111 -15.26 12.49 -1.71
CA MET A 111 -14.20 12.96 -2.60
C MET A 111 -14.30 14.48 -2.85
N LEU A 112 -15.52 14.98 -3.10
CA LEU A 112 -15.75 16.40 -3.28
C LEU A 112 -15.45 17.20 -2.00
N ARG A 113 -15.93 16.72 -0.84
CA ARG A 113 -15.75 17.39 0.46
C ARG A 113 -14.29 17.48 0.88
N HIS A 114 -13.51 16.44 0.61
CA HIS A 114 -12.11 16.32 1.03
C HIS A 114 -11.11 16.58 -0.08
N HIS A 115 -11.57 17.06 -1.25
CA HIS A 115 -10.73 17.32 -2.43
C HIS A 115 -9.87 16.13 -2.84
N LEU A 116 -10.43 14.92 -2.78
CA LEU A 116 -9.75 13.69 -3.17
C LEU A 116 -9.82 13.51 -4.67
N ARG A 117 -8.67 13.43 -5.32
CA ARG A 117 -8.59 13.22 -6.77
C ARG A 117 -8.96 11.79 -7.17
N TRP A 118 -8.59 10.83 -6.36
CA TRP A 118 -8.82 9.42 -6.55
C TRP A 118 -9.28 8.74 -5.27
N PHE A 119 -10.06 7.67 -5.40
CA PHE A 119 -10.47 6.84 -4.28
C PHE A 119 -10.65 5.40 -4.74
N LEU A 120 -10.15 4.45 -3.97
CA LEU A 120 -10.30 3.01 -4.20
C LEU A 120 -11.37 2.45 -3.28
N LEU A 121 -12.41 1.83 -3.86
CA LEU A 121 -13.36 1.03 -3.10
C LEU A 121 -13.17 -0.44 -3.45
N CYS A 122 -13.13 -1.32 -2.42
CA CYS A 122 -13.15 -2.75 -2.63
C CYS A 122 -14.42 -3.36 -2.04
N ILE A 123 -15.11 -4.19 -2.84
CA ILE A 123 -16.33 -4.90 -2.42
C ILE A 123 -16.00 -6.38 -2.26
N GLY A 124 -16.18 -6.86 -1.02
CA GLY A 124 -16.03 -8.26 -0.67
C GLY A 124 -17.33 -9.02 -0.74
N ASN A 125 -17.28 -10.28 -1.16
CA ASN A 125 -18.38 -11.24 -1.01
C ASN A 125 -17.80 -12.55 -0.50
N CYS A 126 -18.63 -13.39 0.11
CA CYS A 126 -18.17 -14.70 0.56
C CYS A 126 -19.23 -15.80 0.36
N THR A 127 -18.72 -17.00 0.40
CA THR A 127 -19.46 -18.22 0.74
C THR A 127 -19.04 -18.65 2.15
N ASN A 128 -19.43 -19.83 2.60
CA ASN A 128 -18.98 -20.33 3.91
C ASN A 128 -17.46 -20.57 3.99
N THR A 129 -16.78 -20.74 2.88
CA THR A 129 -15.38 -21.18 2.83
C THR A 129 -14.48 -20.35 1.93
N ALA A 130 -15.05 -19.47 1.13
CA ALA A 130 -14.31 -18.70 0.12
C ALA A 130 -14.83 -17.27 0.02
N SER A 131 -13.96 -16.35 -0.38
CA SER A 131 -14.34 -14.96 -0.63
C SER A 131 -13.88 -14.47 -2.01
N THR A 132 -14.50 -13.40 -2.47
CA THR A 132 -14.06 -12.60 -3.62
C THR A 132 -13.87 -11.17 -3.18
N VAL A 133 -12.95 -10.45 -3.80
CA VAL A 133 -12.76 -9.01 -3.58
C VAL A 133 -12.65 -8.33 -4.94
N ASN A 134 -13.58 -7.45 -5.25
CA ASN A 134 -13.62 -6.68 -6.48
C ASN A 134 -13.20 -5.24 -6.20
N ALA A 135 -12.41 -4.64 -7.08
CA ALA A 135 -11.84 -3.31 -6.92
C ALA A 135 -12.49 -2.30 -7.88
N PHE A 136 -12.77 -1.11 -7.38
CA PHE A 136 -13.42 -0.03 -8.11
C PHE A 136 -12.67 1.29 -7.89
N ASN A 137 -12.14 1.85 -8.98
CA ASN A 137 -11.45 3.13 -8.96
C ASN A 137 -12.42 4.27 -9.25
N PHE A 138 -12.44 5.24 -8.34
CA PHE A 138 -13.18 6.50 -8.46
C PHE A 138 -12.20 7.62 -8.80
N VAL A 139 -12.63 8.51 -9.70
CA VAL A 139 -11.86 9.70 -10.06
C VAL A 139 -12.76 10.93 -9.93
N GLU A 140 -12.23 11.97 -9.34
CA GLU A 140 -12.93 13.25 -9.19
C GLU A 140 -13.49 13.75 -10.53
N ASN A 141 -14.68 14.32 -10.49
CA ASN A 141 -15.37 14.89 -11.65
C ASN A 141 -15.62 13.90 -12.81
N THR A 142 -15.64 12.59 -12.53
CA THR A 142 -16.10 11.59 -13.49
C THR A 142 -17.46 11.03 -13.11
N PRO A 143 -18.34 10.74 -14.08
CA PRO A 143 -19.70 10.29 -13.77
C PRO A 143 -19.78 8.81 -13.37
N ARG A 144 -18.69 8.07 -13.50
CA ARG A 144 -18.67 6.62 -13.26
C ARG A 144 -17.33 6.18 -12.70
N TYR A 145 -17.37 5.24 -11.76
CA TYR A 145 -16.21 4.49 -11.33
C TYR A 145 -15.82 3.43 -12.37
N GLN A 146 -14.62 2.93 -12.29
CA GLN A 146 -14.09 1.86 -13.14
C GLN A 146 -13.85 0.61 -12.30
N GLU A 147 -14.44 -0.53 -12.70
CA GLU A 147 -14.02 -1.82 -12.19
C GLU A 147 -12.62 -2.15 -12.69
N SER A 148 -11.74 -2.53 -11.78
CA SER A 148 -10.31 -2.71 -12.05
C SER A 148 -9.87 -4.15 -11.81
N GLN A 149 -8.83 -4.57 -12.51
CA GLN A 149 -8.18 -5.86 -12.31
C GLN A 149 -7.10 -5.75 -11.26
N TRP A 150 -6.95 -6.80 -10.46
CA TRP A 150 -5.84 -6.93 -9.55
C TRP A 150 -4.56 -7.34 -10.28
N GLU A 151 -3.47 -6.64 -10.03
CA GLU A 151 -2.11 -7.11 -10.28
C GLU A 151 -1.50 -7.49 -8.95
N VAL A 152 -1.34 -8.79 -8.73
CA VAL A 152 -0.97 -9.34 -7.43
C VAL A 152 0.50 -9.72 -7.42
N LEU A 153 1.25 -9.16 -6.48
CA LEU A 153 2.58 -9.62 -6.14
C LEU A 153 2.43 -10.76 -5.10
N PRO A 154 2.83 -12.01 -5.43
CA PRO A 154 2.52 -13.19 -4.63
C PRO A 154 3.45 -13.35 -3.42
N MET A 155 3.52 -12.33 -2.58
CA MET A 155 4.32 -12.27 -1.36
C MET A 155 3.72 -11.32 -0.34
N ASP A 156 4.32 -11.25 0.83
CA ASP A 156 3.94 -10.30 1.87
C ASP A 156 4.32 -8.86 1.50
N SER A 157 3.45 -7.92 1.84
CA SER A 157 3.82 -6.51 1.81
C SER A 157 5.01 -6.26 2.76
N PRO A 158 6.06 -5.56 2.32
CA PRO A 158 7.21 -5.25 3.17
C PRO A 158 6.81 -4.40 4.38
N PHE A 159 5.73 -3.62 4.22
CA PHE A 159 5.15 -2.84 5.32
C PHE A 159 4.43 -3.72 6.33
N ARG A 160 3.86 -4.88 5.91
CA ARG A 160 3.09 -5.75 6.81
C ARG A 160 3.89 -6.09 8.07
N ARG A 161 5.09 -6.63 7.91
CA ARG A 161 5.94 -7.06 9.03
C ARG A 161 6.39 -5.90 9.92
N LEU A 162 6.75 -4.77 9.32
CA LEU A 162 7.19 -3.57 10.03
C LEU A 162 6.05 -2.97 10.86
N ILE A 163 4.90 -2.78 10.21
CA ILE A 163 3.72 -2.17 10.82
C ILE A 163 3.13 -3.09 11.90
N ASP A 164 2.98 -4.38 11.62
CA ASP A 164 2.47 -5.36 12.59
C ASP A 164 3.30 -5.37 13.88
N ARG A 165 4.62 -5.25 13.74
CA ARG A 165 5.53 -5.15 14.90
C ARG A 165 5.34 -3.85 15.67
N ARG A 166 5.19 -2.74 14.98
CA ARG A 166 4.96 -1.41 15.59
C ARG A 166 3.60 -1.33 16.28
N LEU A 167 2.57 -1.91 15.67
CA LEU A 167 1.19 -1.87 16.15
C LEU A 167 0.86 -3.06 17.07
N ASN A 168 1.85 -3.81 17.54
CA ASN A 168 1.62 -4.95 18.42
C ASN A 168 0.77 -4.56 19.63
N GLY A 169 -0.37 -5.24 19.81
CA GLY A 169 -1.37 -4.93 20.83
C GLY A 169 -2.46 -3.93 20.40
N LEU A 170 -2.28 -3.19 19.31
CA LEU A 170 -3.30 -2.33 18.71
C LEU A 170 -4.02 -3.01 17.54
N LEU A 171 -3.31 -3.89 16.83
CA LEU A 171 -3.88 -4.60 15.68
C LEU A 171 -4.91 -5.63 16.09
N ARG A 172 -6.05 -5.55 15.44
CA ARG A 172 -7.08 -6.59 15.48
C ARG A 172 -6.86 -7.55 14.32
N ARG A 173 -6.54 -8.79 14.66
CA ARG A 173 -6.29 -9.83 13.67
C ARG A 173 -7.57 -10.62 13.42
N PRO A 174 -7.85 -10.97 12.16
CA PRO A 174 -8.93 -11.87 11.84
C PRO A 174 -8.78 -13.21 12.57
N TYR A 175 -9.92 -13.78 12.97
CA TYR A 175 -9.97 -15.12 13.60
C TYR A 175 -9.72 -16.22 12.55
N THR A 176 -10.20 -16.00 11.34
CA THR A 176 -10.02 -16.95 10.24
C THR A 176 -8.54 -16.99 9.85
N THR A 177 -7.94 -18.19 9.91
CA THR A 177 -6.51 -18.38 9.66
C THR A 177 -6.18 -18.68 8.20
N THR A 178 -7.12 -19.29 7.47
CA THR A 178 -6.93 -19.73 6.09
C THR A 178 -7.75 -18.86 5.14
N PRO A 179 -7.11 -17.94 4.38
CA PRO A 179 -7.81 -17.17 3.36
C PRO A 179 -8.07 -18.05 2.14
N VAL A 180 -9.24 -17.93 1.53
CA VAL A 180 -9.56 -18.56 0.26
C VAL A 180 -10.22 -17.55 -0.66
N LEU A 181 -9.46 -17.07 -1.63
CA LEU A 181 -9.90 -16.13 -2.66
C LEU A 181 -10.26 -16.87 -3.95
N VAL A 182 -11.40 -16.57 -4.51
CA VAL A 182 -11.91 -17.20 -5.74
C VAL A 182 -12.40 -16.15 -6.72
N GLY A 183 -12.42 -16.50 -8.00
CA GLY A 183 -13.09 -15.72 -9.05
C GLY A 183 -12.49 -14.34 -9.34
N MET A 184 -11.29 -14.05 -8.85
CA MET A 184 -10.63 -12.77 -9.08
C MET A 184 -9.91 -12.75 -10.43
N LYS A 185 -10.01 -11.62 -11.13
CA LYS A 185 -9.20 -11.34 -12.32
C LYS A 185 -7.88 -10.73 -11.86
N TYR A 186 -6.78 -11.43 -12.11
CA TYR A 186 -5.44 -10.90 -11.78
C TYR A 186 -4.43 -11.26 -12.87
N LYS A 187 -3.39 -10.45 -12.96
CA LYS A 187 -2.19 -10.73 -13.74
C LYS A 187 -1.02 -11.00 -12.79
N SER A 188 -0.13 -11.86 -13.17
CA SER A 188 1.16 -12.01 -12.50
C SER A 188 2.29 -11.75 -13.50
N THR A 189 3.32 -11.05 -13.07
CA THR A 189 4.48 -10.71 -13.90
C THR A 189 5.70 -11.44 -13.37
N VAL A 190 6.42 -12.13 -14.28
CA VAL A 190 7.67 -12.79 -13.96
C VAL A 190 8.84 -11.91 -14.37
N VAL A 191 9.69 -11.56 -13.43
CA VAL A 191 10.94 -10.84 -13.70
C VAL A 191 12.06 -11.84 -13.95
N HIS A 192 12.65 -11.81 -15.15
CA HIS A 192 13.73 -12.72 -15.52
C HIS A 192 14.99 -12.47 -14.66
N GLY A 193 15.54 -13.56 -14.13
CA GLY A 193 16.75 -13.55 -13.32
C GLY A 193 16.55 -13.44 -11.82
N VAL A 194 15.37 -13.04 -11.38
CA VAL A 194 14.94 -13.07 -9.98
C VAL A 194 13.74 -13.99 -9.91
N LYS A 195 13.73 -14.96 -9.02
CA LYS A 195 12.60 -15.90 -8.84
C LYS A 195 11.34 -15.22 -8.29
N GLN A 196 11.21 -13.93 -8.49
CA GLN A 196 10.16 -13.10 -7.93
C GLN A 196 9.27 -12.60 -9.04
N GLN A 197 7.99 -12.48 -8.74
CA GLN A 197 7.00 -11.94 -9.63
C GLN A 197 6.67 -10.51 -9.19
N TYR A 198 6.71 -9.57 -10.13
CA TYR A 198 6.33 -8.17 -9.90
C TYR A 198 5.13 -7.85 -10.76
N PRO A 199 4.22 -6.99 -10.30
CA PRO A 199 3.14 -6.48 -11.12
C PRO A 199 3.67 -5.81 -12.38
N GLU A 200 2.90 -5.92 -13.49
CA GLU A 200 3.14 -5.10 -14.67
C GLU A 200 3.10 -3.62 -14.25
N GLY A 201 4.04 -2.82 -14.73
CA GLY A 201 4.18 -1.43 -14.30
C GLY A 201 5.01 -1.21 -13.03
N TYR A 202 5.52 -2.28 -12.43
CA TYR A 202 6.55 -2.12 -11.40
C TYR A 202 7.78 -1.47 -12.03
N TRP A 203 8.30 -0.43 -11.40
CA TRP A 203 9.34 0.43 -11.99
C TRP A 203 10.61 -0.31 -12.44
N MET A 204 10.95 -1.45 -11.84
CA MET A 204 12.08 -2.29 -12.27
C MET A 204 11.90 -2.91 -13.65
N ASN A 205 10.68 -3.01 -14.16
CA ASN A 205 10.44 -3.56 -15.50
C ASN A 205 10.88 -2.60 -16.60
N ASP A 206 11.09 -1.32 -16.27
CA ASP A 206 11.63 -0.34 -17.20
C ASP A 206 13.17 -0.26 -17.06
N LYS A 207 13.87 -0.59 -18.14
CA LYS A 207 15.34 -0.54 -18.17
C LYS A 207 15.92 0.86 -17.95
N SER A 208 15.16 1.91 -18.24
CA SER A 208 15.57 3.30 -17.98
C SER A 208 15.75 3.58 -16.50
N ASN A 209 14.95 2.92 -15.65
CA ASN A 209 14.98 3.09 -14.20
C ASN A 209 16.24 2.52 -13.55
N ASN A 210 16.92 1.57 -14.19
CA ASN A 210 18.24 1.13 -13.74
C ASN A 210 19.28 2.26 -13.76
N LYS A 211 19.16 3.18 -14.72
CA LYS A 211 20.04 4.37 -14.77
C LYS A 211 19.73 5.32 -13.62
N VAL A 212 18.46 5.52 -13.33
CA VAL A 212 18.00 6.35 -12.19
C VAL A 212 18.49 5.76 -10.87
N LEU A 213 18.31 4.45 -10.65
CA LEU A 213 18.83 3.77 -9.46
C LEU A 213 20.34 3.94 -9.30
N LYS A 214 21.09 3.79 -10.39
CA LYS A 214 22.55 3.98 -10.37
C LYS A 214 22.91 5.42 -9.99
N GLN A 215 22.25 6.41 -10.56
CA GLN A 215 22.48 7.82 -10.23
C GLN A 215 22.19 8.11 -8.75
N MET A 216 21.13 7.53 -8.20
CA MET A 216 20.77 7.64 -6.78
C MET A 216 21.84 6.98 -5.90
N LEU A 217 22.30 5.78 -6.26
CA LEU A 217 23.37 5.10 -5.54
C LEU A 217 24.67 5.93 -5.57
N ASP A 218 25.06 6.39 -6.74
CA ASP A 218 26.28 7.23 -6.90
C ASP A 218 26.17 8.51 -6.05
N PHE A 219 24.98 9.12 -5.99
CA PHE A 219 24.74 10.30 -5.16
C PHE A 219 24.86 9.97 -3.68
N VAL A 220 24.21 8.91 -3.21
CA VAL A 220 24.26 8.48 -1.79
C VAL A 220 25.70 8.17 -1.39
N GLN A 221 26.48 7.49 -2.24
CA GLN A 221 27.89 7.21 -2.00
C GLN A 221 28.72 8.50 -1.86
N THR A 222 28.40 9.55 -2.62
CA THR A 222 29.11 10.84 -2.48
C THR A 222 28.80 11.58 -1.18
N GLN A 223 27.65 11.31 -0.57
CA GLN A 223 27.29 11.88 0.73
C GLN A 223 27.92 11.09 1.90
N HIS A 224 28.22 9.81 1.68
CA HIS A 224 28.76 8.88 2.69
C HIS A 224 30.10 8.31 2.22
N VAL A 225 31.13 9.18 2.17
CA VAL A 225 32.46 8.84 1.60
C VAL A 225 33.13 7.68 2.34
N ASP A 226 32.93 7.59 3.65
CA ASP A 226 33.56 6.58 4.52
C ASP A 226 32.60 5.42 4.88
N ALA A 227 31.49 5.28 4.13
CA ALA A 227 30.48 4.24 4.37
C ALA A 227 30.35 3.30 3.18
N GLU A 228 29.97 2.06 3.46
CA GLU A 228 29.65 1.07 2.44
C GLU A 228 28.20 1.28 1.95
N CYS A 229 28.04 1.57 0.66
CA CYS A 229 26.73 1.74 0.03
C CYS A 229 26.46 0.60 -0.94
N ASN A 230 25.41 -0.18 -0.68
CA ASN A 230 25.04 -1.34 -1.47
C ASN A 230 23.58 -1.32 -1.91
N VAL A 231 23.32 -1.77 -3.13
CA VAL A 231 21.97 -2.11 -3.58
C VAL A 231 21.67 -3.55 -3.20
N SER A 232 20.58 -3.79 -2.53
CA SER A 232 20.11 -5.13 -2.18
C SER A 232 18.64 -5.33 -2.53
N LEU A 233 18.27 -6.60 -2.69
CA LEU A 233 16.88 -7.03 -2.74
C LEU A 233 16.55 -7.68 -1.41
N ASP A 234 15.44 -7.30 -0.80
CA ASP A 234 14.94 -7.99 0.36
C ASP A 234 14.22 -9.30 -0.01
N GLU A 235 13.79 -10.05 0.98
CA GLU A 235 13.07 -11.32 0.82
C GLU A 235 11.71 -11.17 0.09
N ASN A 236 11.18 -9.94 0.02
CA ASN A 236 9.94 -9.60 -0.65
C ASN A 236 10.17 -8.98 -2.05
N GLY A 237 11.45 -8.85 -2.45
CA GLY A 237 11.83 -8.34 -3.77
C GLY A 237 11.83 -6.85 -3.92
N PHE A 238 11.81 -6.10 -2.82
CA PHE A 238 12.01 -4.67 -2.87
C PHE A 238 13.48 -4.34 -2.99
N ILE A 239 13.75 -3.29 -3.76
CA ILE A 239 15.09 -2.74 -3.84
C ILE A 239 15.33 -1.81 -2.68
N HIS A 240 16.50 -1.95 -2.07
CA HIS A 240 17.03 -1.08 -1.06
C HIS A 240 18.40 -0.54 -1.48
N ILE A 241 18.68 0.72 -1.16
CA ILE A 241 20.05 1.21 -1.01
C ILE A 241 20.34 1.20 0.49
N LEU A 242 21.31 0.38 0.89
CA LEU A 242 21.76 0.25 2.27
C LEU A 242 23.08 0.97 2.46
N VAL A 243 23.14 1.87 3.42
CA VAL A 243 24.36 2.56 3.86
C VAL A 243 24.78 1.96 5.19
N LYS A 244 26.03 1.47 5.26
CA LYS A 244 26.61 0.89 6.48
C LYS A 244 27.85 1.67 6.87
N ASP A 245 28.08 1.82 8.16
CA ASP A 245 29.33 2.38 8.68
C ASP A 245 30.49 1.38 8.56
N GLU A 246 31.71 1.80 8.93
CA GLU A 246 32.91 0.96 8.90
C GLU A 246 32.81 -0.29 9.79
N GLU A 247 31.94 -0.29 10.80
CA GLU A 247 31.67 -1.43 11.67
C GLU A 247 30.61 -2.37 11.08
N GLY A 248 30.05 -2.03 9.90
CA GLY A 248 28.99 -2.78 9.22
C GLY A 248 27.59 -2.55 9.80
N ALA A 249 27.43 -1.60 10.70
CA ALA A 249 26.12 -1.23 11.21
C ALA A 249 25.33 -0.42 10.19
N MET A 250 24.05 -0.70 10.04
CA MET A 250 23.20 0.02 9.08
C MET A 250 22.90 1.44 9.56
N MET A 251 23.32 2.42 8.80
CA MET A 251 23.10 3.85 9.05
C MET A 251 21.84 4.35 8.37
N THR A 252 21.64 3.97 7.10
CA THR A 252 20.50 4.41 6.29
C THR A 252 19.99 3.25 5.45
N ASP A 253 18.68 3.15 5.36
CA ASP A 253 17.98 2.20 4.50
C ASP A 253 17.00 2.96 3.63
N ILE A 254 17.17 2.87 2.32
CA ILE A 254 16.33 3.53 1.32
C ILE A 254 15.55 2.45 0.58
N LEU A 255 14.30 2.26 0.95
CA LEU A 255 13.38 1.30 0.34
C LEU A 255 12.64 1.95 -0.83
N PHE A 256 12.70 1.36 -2.00
CA PHE A 256 11.98 1.81 -3.20
C PHE A 256 10.60 1.14 -3.29
N PRO A 257 9.51 1.92 -3.28
CA PRO A 257 8.15 1.40 -3.36
C PRO A 257 7.79 0.93 -4.77
N MET A 258 6.71 0.17 -4.90
CA MET A 258 6.19 -0.28 -6.20
C MET A 258 5.85 0.88 -7.16
N GLY A 259 5.38 2.00 -6.63
CA GLY A 259 5.04 3.18 -7.42
C GLY A 259 6.21 4.13 -7.70
N PHE A 260 7.46 3.71 -7.48
CA PHE A 260 8.63 4.48 -7.87
C PHE A 260 8.77 4.50 -9.43
N PRO A 261 9.20 5.60 -10.07
CA PRO A 261 9.70 6.85 -9.50
C PRO A 261 8.62 7.89 -9.15
N GLU A 262 7.35 7.64 -9.43
CA GLU A 262 6.27 8.59 -9.12
C GLU A 262 6.04 8.73 -7.60
N ARG A 263 6.55 7.80 -6.83
CA ARG A 263 6.53 7.81 -5.36
C ARG A 263 7.94 7.79 -4.81
N HIS A 264 8.15 8.58 -3.74
CA HIS A 264 9.44 8.62 -3.09
C HIS A 264 9.80 7.30 -2.44
N PRO A 265 11.09 6.98 -2.38
CA PRO A 265 11.59 5.92 -1.52
C PRO A 265 11.33 6.25 -0.05
N LEU A 266 11.15 5.22 0.76
CA LEU A 266 11.12 5.35 2.21
C LEU A 266 12.55 5.36 2.72
N ILE A 267 12.95 6.44 3.39
CA ILE A 267 14.27 6.58 3.96
C ILE A 267 14.19 6.39 5.48
N THR A 268 14.92 5.43 6.00
CA THR A 268 15.03 5.17 7.44
C THR A 268 16.47 5.40 7.88
N PHE A 269 16.68 6.33 8.80
CA PHE A 269 17.99 6.59 9.41
C PHE A 269 18.09 5.81 10.73
N LYS A 270 19.24 5.19 10.97
CA LYS A 270 19.57 4.52 12.23
C LYS A 270 20.82 5.17 12.83
N THR A 271 20.70 5.70 14.02
CA THR A 271 21.83 6.16 14.81
C THR A 271 22.04 5.22 16.00
N LYS A 272 23.24 5.18 16.58
CA LYS A 272 23.57 4.35 17.75
C LYS A 272 22.51 4.54 18.85
N GLY A 273 21.59 3.59 19.00
CA GLY A 273 20.58 3.56 20.06
C GLY A 273 19.23 4.24 19.75
N LEU A 274 19.08 4.92 18.63
CA LEU A 274 17.82 5.55 18.21
C LEU A 274 17.50 5.19 16.78
N CYS A 275 16.42 4.45 16.61
CA CYS A 275 15.79 4.29 15.30
C CYS A 275 14.92 5.53 15.08
N ALA A 276 15.39 6.52 14.36
CA ALA A 276 14.56 7.59 13.82
C ALA A 276 13.80 7.05 12.61
N SER A 277 12.89 6.10 12.87
CA SER A 277 11.88 5.72 11.91
C SER A 277 10.83 6.81 11.90
N GLY A 278 10.63 7.45 10.79
CA GLY A 278 9.49 8.34 10.70
C GLY A 278 9.72 9.70 10.10
N LEU A 279 10.65 9.83 9.19
CA LEU A 279 10.58 10.94 8.27
C LEU A 279 9.55 10.55 7.23
N GLY A 280 8.31 10.97 7.52
CA GLY A 280 7.15 10.62 6.73
C GLY A 280 7.34 10.98 5.27
N TRP A 281 6.77 10.18 4.42
CA TRP A 281 6.59 10.47 3.02
C TRP A 281 5.94 11.86 2.90
N ARG A 282 6.68 12.82 2.41
CA ARG A 282 6.08 14.09 2.01
C ARG A 282 5.70 13.96 0.55
N PRO A 283 4.47 14.31 0.16
CA PRO A 283 4.12 14.39 -1.24
C PRO A 283 4.93 15.52 -1.87
N PHE A 284 5.89 15.16 -2.72
CA PHE A 284 6.62 16.11 -3.53
C PHE A 284 5.93 16.30 -4.89
N ASP A 285 6.20 17.44 -5.53
CA ASP A 285 5.78 17.69 -6.91
C ASP A 285 6.71 16.89 -7.85
N PHE A 286 6.21 15.81 -8.40
CA PHE A 286 6.95 14.79 -9.16
C PHE A 286 7.31 15.18 -10.59
N ARG A 287 7.57 16.43 -10.88
CA ARG A 287 7.99 16.83 -12.22
C ARG A 287 9.39 16.29 -12.57
N LEU A 288 10.23 16.09 -11.55
CA LEU A 288 11.58 15.56 -11.68
C LEU A 288 11.86 14.60 -10.49
N PRO A 289 11.53 13.29 -10.61
CA PRO A 289 11.67 12.34 -9.50
C PRO A 289 13.08 12.25 -8.91
N GLU A 290 14.11 12.31 -9.77
CA GLU A 290 15.52 12.26 -9.37
C GLU A 290 15.90 13.46 -8.51
N GLN A 291 15.55 14.67 -8.96
CA GLN A 291 15.83 15.89 -8.22
C GLN A 291 15.13 15.92 -6.88
N SER A 292 13.87 15.47 -6.86
CA SER A 292 13.08 15.39 -5.64
C SER A 292 13.69 14.41 -4.63
N PHE A 293 14.21 13.27 -5.10
CA PHE A 293 14.95 12.33 -4.26
C PHE A 293 16.18 12.96 -3.64
N PHE A 294 17.01 13.64 -4.43
CA PHE A 294 18.24 14.27 -3.97
C PHE A 294 17.97 15.40 -2.98
N GLU A 295 16.95 16.23 -3.22
CA GLU A 295 16.54 17.27 -2.30
C GLU A 295 16.01 16.68 -0.99
N TYR A 296 15.17 15.65 -1.08
CA TYR A 296 14.64 14.95 0.08
C TYR A 296 15.75 14.33 0.92
N TYR A 297 16.68 13.62 0.28
CA TYR A 297 17.80 12.98 0.94
C TYR A 297 18.67 14.00 1.71
N LYS A 298 19.03 15.11 1.07
CA LYS A 298 19.81 16.20 1.70
C LYS A 298 19.12 16.84 2.90
N LEU A 299 17.81 16.99 2.87
CA LEU A 299 17.05 17.59 3.98
C LEU A 299 17.03 16.72 5.24
N HIS A 300 17.34 15.44 5.13
CA HIS A 300 17.17 14.45 6.19
C HIS A 300 18.49 13.87 6.70
N GLU A 301 19.63 14.35 6.18
CA GLU A 301 20.96 14.03 6.70
C GLU A 301 21.34 14.86 7.95
N LEU A 302 20.48 15.75 8.39
CA LEU A 302 20.65 16.57 9.57
C LEU A 302 19.90 16.00 10.78
#